data_ccce98a3a1e3150b6f7ecdc6087373ce
#
_entry.id   ccce98a3a1e3150b6f7ecdc6087373ce
#
_cell.length_a   1.000
_cell.length_b   1.000
_cell.length_c   1.000
_cell.angle_alpha   90.00
_cell.angle_beta   90.00
_cell.angle_gamma   90.00
#
_symmetry.space_group_name_H-M   'P 1'
#
loop_
_entity.id
_entity.type
_entity.pdbx_description
1 polymer ?
#
loop_
_entity_poly.entity_id
_entity_poly.type
_entity_poly.pdbx_seq_one_letter_code
_entity_poly.pdbx_strand_id
1 'polypeptide(L)'
;EGEFLVLLGPSGSGKTTLLRMIAGLEEPTSGEIWIGGILVNDLTPRQRRIAMVFQSYALYPHLTVLGNIEFPLKARRMPKEERRKKAQWAADLLGIGLLLGRKPRELSGGERQRVALARAIVREPSLFLLDEPLSNLDAKLRASAREELEQFQKKIGTTTIYVTHDQVEAMAMGDRVVVLNQGAVRQIGTPADVYDEPQDTFVATFLGSPPMNLLETSNVIAGFRPEHLYPAAALPREEPVLRLAFRIQHEEYLGAERIIYGVLEGGPFDGKKAVARMSSTLAARFAPDSVHDFAVANRDLKFFDREKGTRTTRRTLA
;
A
#
# COMPACT_ATOMS: atom_id res chain seq x y z
N GLU A 1 -16.15 -10.31 4.93
CA GLU A 1 -16.25 -10.93 3.59
C GLU A 1 -16.22 -9.85 2.52
N GLY A 2 -15.58 -10.13 1.38
CA GLY A 2 -15.45 -9.16 0.27
C GLY A 2 -14.42 -8.05 0.49
N GLU A 3 -13.73 -8.01 1.61
CA GLU A 3 -12.74 -6.99 1.96
C GLU A 3 -11.48 -7.08 1.08
N PHE A 4 -10.92 -5.93 0.72
CA PHE A 4 -9.60 -5.80 0.11
C PHE A 4 -8.59 -5.39 1.18
N LEU A 5 -7.89 -6.37 1.77
CA LEU A 5 -6.90 -6.15 2.81
C LEU A 5 -5.50 -6.04 2.19
N VAL A 6 -4.80 -4.94 2.45
CA VAL A 6 -3.44 -4.72 1.95
C VAL A 6 -2.39 -4.97 3.03
N LEU A 7 -1.42 -5.83 2.76
CA LEU A 7 -0.22 -5.99 3.57
C LEU A 7 0.89 -5.10 3.01
N LEU A 8 1.22 -4.04 3.73
CA LEU A 8 2.20 -3.04 3.34
C LEU A 8 3.41 -3.07 4.27
N GLY A 9 4.61 -2.85 3.75
CA GLY A 9 5.83 -2.77 4.54
C GLY A 9 7.09 -2.82 3.69
N PRO A 10 8.26 -2.52 4.23
CA PRO A 10 9.53 -2.59 3.51
C PRO A 10 9.86 -4.02 3.08
N SER A 11 10.84 -4.17 2.18
CA SER A 11 11.37 -5.47 1.82
C SER A 11 11.89 -6.20 3.07
N GLY A 12 11.61 -7.50 3.18
CA GLY A 12 12.00 -8.31 4.35
C GLY A 12 11.10 -8.14 5.59
N SER A 13 10.00 -7.40 5.54
CA SER A 13 9.09 -7.24 6.69
C SER A 13 8.21 -8.46 7.00
N GLY A 14 8.27 -9.54 6.19
CA GLY A 14 7.53 -10.78 6.43
C GLY A 14 6.23 -10.93 5.66
N LYS A 15 5.84 -9.98 4.77
CA LYS A 15 4.57 -9.99 4.02
C LYS A 15 4.34 -11.27 3.21
N THR A 16 5.31 -11.63 2.36
CA THR A 16 5.24 -12.83 1.51
C THR A 16 5.24 -14.11 2.37
N THR A 17 5.99 -14.15 3.48
CA THR A 17 5.99 -15.27 4.41
C THR A 17 4.61 -15.45 5.04
N LEU A 18 3.99 -14.37 5.53
CA LEU A 18 2.62 -14.40 6.06
C LEU A 18 1.63 -14.88 4.99
N LEU A 19 1.74 -14.37 3.76
CA LEU A 19 0.88 -14.78 2.66
C LEU A 19 1.03 -16.29 2.36
N ARG A 20 2.26 -16.82 2.38
CA ARG A 20 2.56 -18.24 2.18
C ARG A 20 2.04 -19.12 3.31
N MET A 21 2.11 -18.66 4.56
CA MET A 21 1.50 -19.37 5.69
C MET A 21 -0.02 -19.45 5.53
N ILE A 22 -0.69 -18.37 5.13
CA ILE A 22 -2.14 -18.37 4.83
C ILE A 22 -2.43 -19.34 3.66
N ALA A 23 -1.56 -19.37 2.65
CA ALA A 23 -1.69 -20.29 1.52
C ALA A 23 -1.45 -21.77 1.88
N GLY A 24 -0.83 -22.06 3.03
CA GLY A 24 -0.41 -23.43 3.41
C GLY A 24 0.84 -23.91 2.67
N LEU A 25 1.64 -22.98 2.19
CA LEU A 25 2.94 -23.24 1.54
C LEU A 25 4.09 -23.22 2.56
N GLU A 26 3.85 -22.62 3.72
CA GLU A 26 4.74 -22.60 4.88
C GLU A 26 3.91 -22.84 6.14
N GLU A 27 4.50 -23.50 7.14
CA GLU A 27 3.86 -23.81 8.41
C GLU A 27 4.16 -22.72 9.44
N PRO A 28 3.15 -22.18 10.15
CA PRO A 28 3.39 -21.27 11.25
C PRO A 28 3.98 -22.04 12.45
N THR A 29 4.99 -21.47 13.11
CA THR A 29 5.60 -22.05 14.32
C THR A 29 4.60 -22.14 15.47
N SER A 30 3.63 -21.21 15.53
CA SER A 30 2.58 -21.16 16.54
C SER A 30 1.40 -20.32 16.04
N GLY A 31 0.27 -20.39 16.73
CA GLY A 31 -0.94 -19.66 16.36
C GLY A 31 -1.82 -20.42 15.40
N GLU A 32 -2.97 -19.85 15.08
CA GLU A 32 -4.04 -20.46 14.31
C GLU A 32 -4.40 -19.59 13.11
N ILE A 33 -4.69 -20.25 11.98
CA ILE A 33 -5.18 -19.60 10.75
C ILE A 33 -6.59 -20.13 10.49
N TRP A 34 -7.54 -19.20 10.39
CA TRP A 34 -8.93 -19.50 10.14
C TRP A 34 -9.37 -18.90 8.81
N ILE A 35 -10.02 -19.69 7.95
CA ILE A 35 -10.58 -19.25 6.67
C ILE A 35 -12.04 -19.69 6.62
N GLY A 36 -12.97 -18.73 6.54
CA GLY A 36 -14.40 -19.01 6.52
C GLY A 36 -14.90 -19.81 7.75
N GLY A 37 -14.32 -19.52 8.93
CA GLY A 37 -14.67 -20.22 10.17
C GLY A 37 -14.07 -21.63 10.32
N ILE A 38 -13.18 -22.04 9.42
CA ILE A 38 -12.50 -23.35 9.45
C ILE A 38 -11.05 -23.15 9.83
N LEU A 39 -10.55 -23.88 10.83
CA LEU A 39 -9.12 -23.95 11.16
C LEU A 39 -8.39 -24.68 10.03
N VAL A 40 -7.40 -24.01 9.42
CA VAL A 40 -6.73 -24.52 8.21
C VAL A 40 -5.27 -24.89 8.39
N ASN A 41 -4.74 -24.88 9.61
CA ASN A 41 -3.33 -25.14 9.85
C ASN A 41 -2.87 -26.46 9.22
N ASP A 42 -3.60 -27.56 9.45
CA ASP A 42 -3.28 -28.89 8.94
C ASP A 42 -3.80 -29.15 7.51
N LEU A 43 -4.45 -28.17 6.89
CA LEU A 43 -4.98 -28.31 5.53
C LEU A 43 -3.92 -27.97 4.50
N THR A 44 -3.79 -28.83 3.49
CA THR A 44 -2.96 -28.57 2.32
C THR A 44 -3.48 -27.34 1.54
N PRO A 45 -2.64 -26.65 0.73
CA PRO A 45 -3.05 -25.49 -0.09
C PRO A 45 -4.27 -25.81 -0.98
N ARG A 46 -4.38 -27.05 -1.45
CA ARG A 46 -5.52 -27.50 -2.27
C ARG A 46 -6.85 -27.51 -1.49
N GLN A 47 -6.81 -27.86 -0.22
CA GLN A 47 -7.99 -28.00 0.65
C GLN A 47 -8.47 -26.65 1.20
N ARG A 48 -7.58 -25.64 1.28
CA ARG A 48 -7.91 -24.30 1.81
C ARG A 48 -8.84 -23.48 0.93
N ARG A 49 -9.19 -23.96 -0.29
CA ARG A 49 -10.08 -23.29 -1.25
C ARG A 49 -9.65 -21.84 -1.58
N ILE A 50 -8.37 -21.60 -1.65
CA ILE A 50 -7.77 -20.31 -1.98
C ILE A 50 -7.23 -20.28 -3.42
N ALA A 51 -7.01 -19.08 -3.95
CA ALA A 51 -6.20 -18.88 -5.17
C ALA A 51 -5.10 -17.88 -4.87
N MET A 52 -3.89 -18.19 -5.34
CA MET A 52 -2.72 -17.32 -5.20
C MET A 52 -2.18 -16.90 -6.56
N VAL A 53 -1.92 -15.62 -6.73
CA VAL A 53 -1.19 -15.04 -7.85
C VAL A 53 0.18 -14.61 -7.36
N PHE A 54 1.22 -15.17 -7.94
CA PHE A 54 2.61 -14.88 -7.58
C PHE A 54 3.13 -13.65 -8.34
N GLN A 55 4.13 -13.00 -7.82
CA GLN A 55 4.81 -11.85 -8.42
C GLN A 55 5.26 -12.12 -9.87
N SER A 56 5.76 -13.33 -10.18
CA SER A 56 6.16 -13.75 -11.52
C SER A 56 5.01 -14.20 -12.43
N TYR A 57 3.76 -14.09 -11.94
CA TYR A 57 2.54 -14.66 -12.55
C TYR A 57 2.54 -16.18 -12.67
N ALA A 58 3.68 -16.83 -12.66
CA ALA A 58 3.89 -18.29 -12.75
C ALA A 58 3.05 -18.99 -13.84
N LEU A 59 2.95 -18.37 -15.02
CA LEU A 59 2.25 -18.94 -16.15
C LEU A 59 3.06 -20.11 -16.73
N TYR A 60 2.35 -21.16 -17.19
CA TYR A 60 2.97 -22.29 -17.87
C TYR A 60 3.37 -21.88 -19.30
N PRO A 61 4.68 -21.76 -19.61
CA PRO A 61 5.14 -21.16 -20.87
C PRO A 61 4.82 -22.00 -22.11
N HIS A 62 4.66 -23.31 -21.94
CA HIS A 62 4.33 -24.26 -23.00
C HIS A 62 2.83 -24.32 -23.33
N LEU A 63 1.96 -23.83 -22.44
CA LEU A 63 0.52 -23.80 -22.64
C LEU A 63 0.08 -22.46 -23.27
N THR A 64 -1.02 -22.50 -24.02
CA THR A 64 -1.72 -21.30 -24.46
C THR A 64 -2.39 -20.58 -23.27
N VAL A 65 -2.93 -19.38 -23.47
CA VAL A 65 -3.76 -18.67 -22.51
C VAL A 65 -4.92 -19.55 -22.06
N LEU A 66 -5.68 -20.13 -23.00
CA LEU A 66 -6.75 -21.05 -22.69
C LEU A 66 -6.26 -22.24 -21.85
N GLY A 67 -5.14 -22.84 -22.24
CA GLY A 67 -4.53 -23.96 -21.53
C GLY A 67 -4.11 -23.60 -20.08
N ASN A 68 -3.59 -22.38 -19.87
CA ASN A 68 -3.26 -21.87 -18.54
C ASN A 68 -4.51 -21.72 -17.68
N ILE A 69 -5.59 -21.14 -18.21
CA ILE A 69 -6.85 -20.92 -17.49
C ILE A 69 -7.53 -22.25 -17.16
N GLU A 70 -7.57 -23.21 -18.13
CA GLU A 70 -8.19 -24.53 -17.93
C GLU A 70 -7.39 -25.45 -16.99
N PHE A 71 -6.08 -25.21 -16.80
CA PHE A 71 -5.19 -26.12 -16.08
C PHE A 71 -5.70 -26.51 -14.68
N PRO A 72 -6.09 -25.58 -13.79
CA PRO A 72 -6.58 -25.94 -12.46
C PRO A 72 -7.90 -26.73 -12.50
N LEU A 73 -8.75 -26.51 -13.49
CA LEU A 73 -10.00 -27.25 -13.67
C LEU A 73 -9.73 -28.67 -14.21
N LYS A 74 -8.75 -28.80 -15.10
CA LYS A 74 -8.28 -30.12 -15.57
C LYS A 74 -7.70 -30.95 -14.43
N ALA A 75 -6.95 -30.34 -13.53
CA ALA A 75 -6.42 -31.00 -12.33
C ALA A 75 -7.53 -31.49 -11.37
N ARG A 76 -8.71 -30.87 -11.40
CA ARG A 76 -9.93 -31.30 -10.70
C ARG A 76 -10.76 -32.33 -11.46
N ARG A 77 -10.28 -32.81 -12.61
CA ARG A 77 -10.95 -33.77 -13.51
C ARG A 77 -12.32 -33.27 -14.04
N MET A 78 -12.51 -31.95 -14.15
CA MET A 78 -13.72 -31.36 -14.69
C MET A 78 -13.90 -31.73 -16.18
N PRO A 79 -15.10 -32.02 -16.67
CA PRO A 79 -15.38 -32.30 -18.08
C PRO A 79 -14.91 -31.17 -19.03
N LYS A 80 -14.45 -31.52 -20.23
CA LYS A 80 -13.83 -30.58 -21.19
C LYS A 80 -14.75 -29.41 -21.53
N GLU A 81 -16.02 -29.68 -21.80
CA GLU A 81 -17.01 -28.64 -22.17
C GLU A 81 -17.23 -27.64 -21.04
N GLU A 82 -17.34 -28.12 -19.80
CA GLU A 82 -17.51 -27.28 -18.62
C GLU A 82 -16.27 -26.42 -18.37
N ARG A 83 -15.07 -27.02 -18.47
CA ARG A 83 -13.81 -26.25 -18.36
C ARG A 83 -13.76 -25.11 -19.35
N ARG A 84 -14.12 -25.39 -20.62
CA ARG A 84 -14.07 -24.39 -21.69
C ARG A 84 -15.04 -23.24 -21.44
N LYS A 85 -16.27 -23.56 -20.97
CA LYS A 85 -17.23 -22.52 -20.58
C LYS A 85 -16.72 -21.63 -19.44
N LYS A 86 -16.17 -22.23 -18.37
CA LYS A 86 -15.60 -21.47 -17.26
C LYS A 86 -14.35 -20.66 -17.68
N ALA A 87 -13.49 -21.21 -18.51
CA ALA A 87 -12.32 -20.50 -19.03
C ALA A 87 -12.72 -19.33 -19.93
N GLN A 88 -13.72 -19.51 -20.78
CA GLN A 88 -14.25 -18.42 -21.61
C GLN A 88 -14.85 -17.31 -20.74
N TRP A 89 -15.70 -17.65 -19.77
CA TRP A 89 -16.26 -16.70 -18.82
C TRP A 89 -15.17 -15.86 -18.11
N ALA A 90 -14.11 -16.50 -17.62
CA ALA A 90 -13.02 -15.80 -16.96
C ALA A 90 -12.23 -14.90 -17.92
N ALA A 91 -12.05 -15.37 -19.17
CA ALA A 91 -11.38 -14.59 -20.20
C ALA A 91 -12.20 -13.35 -20.61
N ASP A 92 -13.52 -13.49 -20.72
CA ASP A 92 -14.43 -12.40 -21.06
C ASP A 92 -14.48 -11.37 -19.92
N LEU A 93 -14.54 -11.85 -18.67
CA LEU A 93 -14.53 -10.99 -17.46
C LEU A 93 -13.30 -10.08 -17.41
N LEU A 94 -12.14 -10.57 -17.87
CA LEU A 94 -10.85 -9.87 -17.84
C LEU A 94 -10.44 -9.29 -19.21
N GLY A 95 -11.33 -9.31 -20.20
CA GLY A 95 -11.10 -8.71 -21.51
C GLY A 95 -9.97 -9.37 -22.33
N ILE A 96 -9.69 -10.66 -22.10
CA ILE A 96 -8.61 -11.41 -22.76
C ILE A 96 -9.12 -12.50 -23.73
N GLY A 97 -10.40 -12.48 -24.11
CA GLY A 97 -11.00 -13.47 -24.98
C GLY A 97 -10.28 -13.63 -26.33
N LEU A 98 -9.76 -12.55 -26.91
CA LEU A 98 -9.01 -12.57 -28.17
C LEU A 98 -7.60 -13.18 -28.04
N LEU A 99 -7.11 -13.37 -26.80
CA LEU A 99 -5.76 -13.87 -26.52
C LEU A 99 -5.71 -15.37 -26.25
N LEU A 100 -6.83 -16.08 -26.22
CA LEU A 100 -6.94 -17.47 -25.78
C LEU A 100 -6.00 -18.45 -26.50
N GLY A 101 -5.69 -18.18 -27.78
CA GLY A 101 -4.77 -18.99 -28.59
C GLY A 101 -3.29 -18.67 -28.40
N ARG A 102 -2.95 -17.52 -27.80
CA ARG A 102 -1.56 -17.07 -27.64
C ARG A 102 -0.84 -17.82 -26.51
N LYS A 103 0.49 -17.78 -26.55
CA LYS A 103 1.36 -18.28 -25.48
C LYS A 103 1.86 -17.12 -24.60
N PRO A 104 2.29 -17.36 -23.35
CA PRO A 104 2.76 -16.32 -22.44
C PRO A 104 3.86 -15.39 -23.00
N ARG A 105 4.75 -15.91 -23.86
CA ARG A 105 5.82 -15.12 -24.51
C ARG A 105 5.30 -14.06 -25.50
N GLU A 106 4.06 -14.22 -25.97
CA GLU A 106 3.40 -13.35 -26.95
C GLU A 106 2.51 -12.28 -26.29
N LEU A 107 2.58 -12.18 -24.96
CA LEU A 107 1.76 -11.29 -24.13
C LEU A 107 2.59 -10.16 -23.50
N SER A 108 1.98 -9.00 -23.40
CA SER A 108 2.47 -7.90 -22.56
C SER A 108 2.44 -8.25 -21.05
N GLY A 109 3.06 -7.43 -20.21
CA GLY A 109 3.02 -7.60 -18.75
C GLY A 109 1.60 -7.62 -18.19
N GLY A 110 0.79 -6.62 -18.55
CA GLY A 110 -0.62 -6.54 -18.11
C GLY A 110 -1.48 -7.70 -18.64
N GLU A 111 -1.26 -8.16 -19.90
CA GLU A 111 -1.96 -9.34 -20.42
C GLU A 111 -1.59 -10.60 -19.64
N ARG A 112 -0.30 -10.80 -19.30
CA ARG A 112 0.12 -11.94 -18.44
C ARG A 112 -0.53 -11.90 -17.09
N GLN A 113 -0.63 -10.73 -16.47
CA GLN A 113 -1.32 -10.54 -15.20
C GLN A 113 -2.80 -10.94 -15.29
N ARG A 114 -3.53 -10.43 -16.30
CA ARG A 114 -4.94 -10.80 -16.52
C ARG A 114 -5.13 -12.30 -16.74
N VAL A 115 -4.22 -12.95 -17.44
CA VAL A 115 -4.25 -14.42 -17.59
C VAL A 115 -4.03 -15.12 -16.25
N ALA A 116 -3.14 -14.63 -15.39
CA ALA A 116 -2.92 -15.20 -14.07
C ALA A 116 -4.16 -15.03 -13.17
N LEU A 117 -4.81 -13.87 -13.21
CA LEU A 117 -6.09 -13.62 -12.52
C LEU A 117 -7.21 -14.54 -13.05
N ALA A 118 -7.32 -14.71 -14.40
CA ALA A 118 -8.28 -15.63 -15.01
C ALA A 118 -8.07 -17.07 -14.54
N ARG A 119 -6.82 -17.52 -14.48
CA ARG A 119 -6.45 -18.85 -13.96
C ARG A 119 -6.79 -19.01 -12.47
N ALA A 120 -6.74 -17.94 -11.73
CA ALA A 120 -7.07 -17.95 -10.31
C ALA A 120 -8.59 -18.00 -10.08
N ILE A 121 -9.37 -17.17 -10.78
CA ILE A 121 -10.82 -17.02 -10.53
C ILE A 121 -11.63 -18.23 -10.95
N VAL A 122 -11.23 -18.97 -12.01
CA VAL A 122 -11.96 -20.21 -12.44
C VAL A 122 -12.04 -21.27 -11.36
N ARG A 123 -11.22 -21.16 -10.31
CA ARG A 123 -11.25 -22.05 -9.13
C ARG A 123 -12.38 -21.72 -8.16
N GLU A 124 -13.04 -20.57 -8.30
CA GLU A 124 -14.05 -20.04 -7.38
C GLU A 124 -13.54 -20.06 -5.93
N PRO A 125 -12.44 -19.34 -5.64
CA PRO A 125 -11.83 -19.35 -4.33
C PRO A 125 -12.66 -18.57 -3.32
N SER A 126 -12.58 -18.94 -2.04
CA SER A 126 -13.13 -18.16 -0.93
C SER A 126 -12.21 -17.02 -0.50
N LEU A 127 -10.93 -17.07 -0.91
CA LEU A 127 -9.92 -16.06 -0.59
C LEU A 127 -8.91 -15.93 -1.75
N PHE A 128 -8.67 -14.71 -2.21
CA PHE A 128 -7.58 -14.37 -3.12
C PHE A 128 -6.35 -13.92 -2.35
N LEU A 129 -5.19 -14.42 -2.77
CA LEU A 129 -3.88 -14.02 -2.27
C LEU A 129 -3.07 -13.48 -3.45
N LEU A 130 -2.70 -12.21 -3.41
CA LEU A 130 -1.99 -11.51 -4.48
C LEU A 130 -0.63 -11.04 -3.95
N ASP A 131 0.46 -11.65 -4.44
CA ASP A 131 1.83 -11.36 -4.02
C ASP A 131 2.50 -10.40 -5.02
N GLU A 132 2.50 -9.10 -4.73
CA GLU A 132 3.06 -8.02 -5.56
C GLU A 132 2.70 -8.10 -7.05
N PRO A 133 1.40 -8.25 -7.41
CA PRO A 133 1.02 -8.57 -8.78
C PRO A 133 1.26 -7.44 -9.79
N LEU A 134 1.53 -6.21 -9.35
CA LEU A 134 1.78 -5.04 -10.20
C LEU A 134 3.27 -4.66 -10.30
N SER A 135 4.15 -5.32 -9.54
CA SER A 135 5.56 -4.93 -9.42
C SER A 135 6.34 -5.00 -10.74
N ASN A 136 5.95 -5.89 -11.66
CA ASN A 136 6.60 -6.09 -12.96
C ASN A 136 6.06 -5.19 -14.08
N LEU A 137 5.22 -4.20 -13.77
CA LEU A 137 4.66 -3.25 -14.72
C LEU A 137 5.38 -1.90 -14.63
N ASP A 138 5.52 -1.23 -15.78
CA ASP A 138 5.97 0.16 -15.78
C ASP A 138 4.94 1.10 -15.11
N ALA A 139 5.36 2.31 -14.76
CA ALA A 139 4.55 3.24 -13.96
C ALA A 139 3.19 3.60 -14.63
N LYS A 140 3.17 3.74 -15.96
CA LYS A 140 1.95 4.08 -16.70
C LYS A 140 0.96 2.92 -16.73
N LEU A 141 1.45 1.72 -17.04
CA LEU A 141 0.63 0.51 -17.02
C LEU A 141 0.18 0.13 -15.60
N ARG A 142 1.00 0.41 -14.59
CA ARG A 142 0.66 0.13 -13.18
C ARG A 142 -0.57 0.91 -12.72
N ALA A 143 -0.70 2.19 -13.12
CA ALA A 143 -1.85 3.01 -12.76
C ALA A 143 -3.18 2.44 -13.31
N SER A 144 -3.22 2.05 -14.60
CA SER A 144 -4.41 1.45 -15.19
C SER A 144 -4.69 0.04 -14.65
N ALA A 145 -3.64 -0.78 -14.46
CA ALA A 145 -3.78 -2.13 -13.92
C ALA A 145 -4.29 -2.15 -12.47
N ARG A 146 -3.96 -1.13 -11.67
CA ARG A 146 -4.50 -0.94 -10.31
C ARG A 146 -6.00 -0.73 -10.35
N GLU A 147 -6.48 0.21 -11.19
CA GLU A 147 -7.91 0.47 -11.35
C GLU A 147 -8.66 -0.79 -11.85
N GLU A 148 -8.12 -1.48 -12.86
CA GLU A 148 -8.69 -2.73 -13.37
C GLU A 148 -8.78 -3.81 -12.29
N LEU A 149 -7.76 -3.94 -11.44
CA LEU A 149 -7.72 -4.94 -10.37
C LEU A 149 -8.76 -4.63 -9.26
N GLU A 150 -8.91 -3.36 -8.91
CA GLU A 150 -9.91 -2.91 -7.95
C GLU A 150 -11.33 -3.18 -8.47
N GLN A 151 -11.61 -2.81 -9.72
CA GLN A 151 -12.90 -3.08 -10.38
C GLN A 151 -13.18 -4.59 -10.49
N PHE A 152 -12.15 -5.38 -10.81
CA PHE A 152 -12.25 -6.83 -10.84
C PHE A 152 -12.63 -7.40 -9.48
N GLN A 153 -11.95 -6.99 -8.41
CA GLN A 153 -12.23 -7.47 -7.07
C GLN A 153 -13.64 -7.10 -6.61
N LYS A 154 -14.07 -5.85 -6.84
CA LYS A 154 -15.45 -5.40 -6.54
C LYS A 154 -16.50 -6.23 -7.28
N LYS A 155 -16.22 -6.59 -8.54
CA LYS A 155 -17.15 -7.38 -9.37
C LYS A 155 -17.29 -8.82 -8.90
N ILE A 156 -16.20 -9.42 -8.39
CA ILE A 156 -16.22 -10.80 -7.89
C ILE A 156 -16.63 -10.91 -6.42
N GLY A 157 -16.48 -9.85 -5.62
CA GLY A 157 -16.85 -9.79 -4.21
C GLY A 157 -16.08 -10.76 -3.31
N THR A 158 -14.97 -11.33 -3.77
CA THR A 158 -14.18 -12.29 -2.99
C THR A 158 -13.17 -11.54 -2.12
N THR A 159 -13.08 -11.91 -0.84
CA THR A 159 -12.07 -11.38 0.07
C THR A 159 -10.68 -11.53 -0.54
N THR A 160 -9.90 -10.46 -0.50
CA THR A 160 -8.57 -10.40 -1.14
C THR A 160 -7.53 -9.93 -0.14
N ILE A 161 -6.41 -10.64 -0.05
CA ILE A 161 -5.20 -10.18 0.63
C ILE A 161 -4.17 -9.83 -0.44
N TYR A 162 -3.76 -8.57 -0.45
CA TYR A 162 -2.86 -7.98 -1.42
C TYR A 162 -1.55 -7.58 -0.75
N VAL A 163 -0.44 -8.07 -1.24
CA VAL A 163 0.90 -7.70 -0.77
C VAL A 163 1.49 -6.67 -1.71
N THR A 164 2.01 -5.59 -1.14
CA THR A 164 2.77 -4.57 -1.87
C THR A 164 3.81 -3.90 -0.98
N HIS A 165 4.79 -3.28 -1.59
CA HIS A 165 5.68 -2.30 -0.96
C HIS A 165 5.39 -0.88 -1.46
N ASP A 166 4.45 -0.71 -2.40
CA ASP A 166 4.04 0.57 -2.96
C ASP A 166 2.92 1.18 -2.10
N GLN A 167 3.22 2.34 -1.49
CA GLN A 167 2.28 3.05 -0.63
C GLN A 167 1.06 3.56 -1.41
N VAL A 168 1.26 3.96 -2.68
CA VAL A 168 0.16 4.47 -3.51
C VAL A 168 -0.85 3.36 -3.81
N GLU A 169 -0.37 2.14 -4.05
CA GLU A 169 -1.24 0.98 -4.22
C GLU A 169 -2.05 0.70 -2.95
N ALA A 170 -1.37 0.69 -1.79
CA ALA A 170 -2.01 0.41 -0.51
C ALA A 170 -3.09 1.44 -0.15
N MET A 171 -2.78 2.72 -0.35
CA MET A 171 -3.69 3.83 -0.02
C MET A 171 -4.88 3.92 -0.98
N ALA A 172 -4.69 3.52 -2.25
CA ALA A 172 -5.73 3.66 -3.27
C ALA A 172 -6.72 2.49 -3.30
N MET A 173 -6.26 1.25 -3.02
CA MET A 173 -7.08 0.04 -3.23
C MET A 173 -7.57 -0.61 -1.93
N GLY A 174 -6.88 -0.39 -0.80
CA GLY A 174 -7.19 -1.09 0.44
C GLY A 174 -8.45 -0.56 1.14
N ASP A 175 -9.36 -1.44 1.50
CA ASP A 175 -10.37 -1.13 2.51
C ASP A 175 -9.69 -0.96 3.87
N ARG A 176 -8.72 -1.84 4.15
CA ARG A 176 -7.81 -1.74 5.30
C ARG A 176 -6.37 -2.04 4.89
N VAL A 177 -5.45 -1.39 5.59
CA VAL A 177 -4.00 -1.56 5.43
C VAL A 177 -3.41 -2.13 6.72
N VAL A 178 -2.63 -3.19 6.59
CA VAL A 178 -1.80 -3.77 7.65
C VAL A 178 -0.36 -3.35 7.39
N VAL A 179 0.18 -2.49 8.23
CA VAL A 179 1.59 -2.05 8.14
C VAL A 179 2.46 -3.04 8.90
N LEU A 180 3.37 -3.72 8.19
CA LEU A 180 4.30 -4.68 8.77
C LEU A 180 5.72 -4.13 8.79
N ASN A 181 6.43 -4.40 9.87
CA ASN A 181 7.87 -4.14 9.99
C ASN A 181 8.54 -5.22 10.84
N GLN A 182 9.64 -5.80 10.35
CA GLN A 182 10.45 -6.79 11.07
C GLN A 182 9.62 -7.96 11.64
N GLY A 183 8.68 -8.49 10.85
CA GLY A 183 7.82 -9.60 11.25
C GLY A 183 6.67 -9.24 12.19
N ALA A 184 6.54 -7.98 12.58
CA ALA A 184 5.48 -7.53 13.48
C ALA A 184 4.49 -6.58 12.78
N VAL A 185 3.21 -6.71 13.15
CA VAL A 185 2.18 -5.76 12.74
C VAL A 185 2.35 -4.49 13.58
N ARG A 186 2.58 -3.35 12.90
CA ARG A 186 2.75 -2.04 13.54
C ARG A 186 1.42 -1.31 13.70
N GLN A 187 0.58 -1.37 12.68
CA GLN A 187 -0.75 -0.76 12.70
C GLN A 187 -1.68 -1.47 11.71
N ILE A 188 -2.97 -1.49 12.03
CA ILE A 188 -4.05 -1.90 11.13
C ILE A 188 -5.12 -0.80 11.18
N GLY A 189 -5.57 -0.34 10.01
CA GLY A 189 -6.63 0.68 9.91
C GLY A 189 -7.04 0.92 8.47
N THR A 190 -7.97 1.83 8.26
CA THR A 190 -8.26 2.35 6.92
C THR A 190 -7.02 3.10 6.38
N PRO A 191 -6.90 3.33 5.06
CA PRO A 191 -5.85 4.17 4.51
C PRO A 191 -5.72 5.53 5.25
N ALA A 192 -6.82 6.20 5.54
CA ALA A 192 -6.83 7.46 6.28
C ALA A 192 -6.30 7.28 7.71
N ASP A 193 -6.74 6.24 8.44
CA ASP A 193 -6.27 6.01 9.81
C ASP A 193 -4.75 5.82 9.89
N VAL A 194 -4.17 5.02 8.98
CA VAL A 194 -2.73 4.73 9.02
C VAL A 194 -1.89 5.93 8.58
N TYR A 195 -2.44 6.80 7.73
CA TYR A 195 -1.76 8.01 7.27
C TYR A 195 -1.87 9.16 8.26
N ASP A 196 -3.10 9.49 8.70
CA ASP A 196 -3.39 10.66 9.51
C ASP A 196 -3.13 10.43 11.00
N GLU A 197 -3.33 9.19 11.49
CA GLU A 197 -3.21 8.82 12.89
C GLU A 197 -2.20 7.67 13.11
N PRO A 198 -0.91 7.87 12.70
CA PRO A 198 0.11 6.83 12.86
C PRO A 198 0.32 6.50 14.36
N GLN A 199 0.40 5.20 14.68
CA GLN A 199 0.54 4.72 16.04
C GLN A 199 1.97 4.75 16.55
N ASP A 200 2.95 4.88 15.66
CA ASP A 200 4.36 5.03 16.03
C ASP A 200 5.14 5.82 14.97
N THR A 201 6.36 6.16 15.31
CA THR A 201 7.28 6.91 14.43
C THR A 201 7.67 6.14 13.17
N PHE A 202 7.68 4.79 13.23
CA PHE A 202 7.93 4.00 12.03
C PHE A 202 6.80 4.19 11.01
N VAL A 203 5.54 4.01 11.42
CA VAL A 203 4.38 4.22 10.52
C VAL A 203 4.33 5.65 10.01
N ALA A 204 4.60 6.62 10.90
CA ALA A 204 4.63 8.05 10.57
C ALA A 204 5.62 8.39 9.45
N THR A 205 6.82 7.78 9.48
CA THR A 205 7.89 8.04 8.52
C THR A 205 7.87 7.09 7.33
N PHE A 206 7.32 5.89 7.49
CA PHE A 206 7.20 4.93 6.40
C PHE A 206 6.13 5.35 5.38
N LEU A 207 5.04 5.97 5.83
CA LEU A 207 3.97 6.46 4.96
C LEU A 207 4.18 7.95 4.60
N GLY A 208 3.97 8.23 3.32
CA GLY A 208 4.12 9.58 2.76
C GLY A 208 5.47 9.81 2.07
N SER A 209 5.44 10.63 1.02
CA SER A 209 6.62 11.07 0.28
C SER A 209 6.47 12.56 -0.04
N PRO A 210 7.21 13.42 0.68
CA PRO A 210 8.16 13.15 1.77
C PRO A 210 7.53 12.54 3.02
N PRO A 211 8.35 11.92 3.92
CA PRO A 211 7.88 11.38 5.19
C PRO A 211 7.40 12.46 6.16
N MET A 212 6.69 12.06 7.22
CA MET A 212 6.31 12.96 8.32
C MET A 212 7.55 13.61 8.94
N ASN A 213 7.51 14.93 9.14
CA ASN A 213 8.51 15.63 9.93
C ASN A 213 8.44 15.15 11.39
N LEU A 214 9.55 14.77 11.97
CA LEU A 214 9.67 14.39 13.37
C LEU A 214 10.65 15.31 14.07
N LEU A 215 10.16 16.11 15.00
CA LEU A 215 10.93 17.09 15.76
C LEU A 215 11.05 16.63 17.22
N GLU A 216 12.23 16.15 17.59
CA GLU A 216 12.51 15.69 18.96
C GLU A 216 12.70 16.86 19.90
N THR A 217 12.04 16.79 21.06
CA THR A 217 12.27 17.63 22.24
C THR A 217 12.88 16.83 23.38
N SER A 218 13.06 17.44 24.55
CA SER A 218 13.51 16.74 25.77
C SER A 218 12.54 15.63 26.19
N ASN A 219 11.25 15.77 25.93
CA ASN A 219 10.18 14.95 26.51
C ASN A 219 9.40 14.11 25.51
N VAL A 220 9.21 14.63 24.29
CA VAL A 220 8.38 13.99 23.25
C VAL A 220 8.97 14.23 21.86
N ILE A 221 8.47 13.48 20.89
CA ILE A 221 8.68 13.74 19.46
C ILE A 221 7.39 14.35 18.93
N ALA A 222 7.46 15.58 18.39
CA ALA A 222 6.35 16.20 17.68
C ALA A 222 6.42 15.84 16.20
N GLY A 223 5.34 15.33 15.65
CA GLY A 223 5.22 14.94 14.23
C GLY A 223 4.17 15.76 13.52
N PHE A 224 4.43 16.10 12.25
CA PHE A 224 3.43 16.67 11.33
C PHE A 224 3.77 16.32 9.89
N ARG A 225 2.74 16.18 9.06
CA ARG A 225 2.91 15.90 7.63
C ARG A 225 3.50 17.12 6.91
N PRO A 226 4.32 16.92 5.85
CA PRO A 226 4.87 18.03 5.05
C PRO A 226 3.80 18.98 4.49
N GLU A 227 2.63 18.47 4.13
CA GLU A 227 1.49 19.24 3.64
C GLU A 227 0.77 20.07 4.72
N HIS A 228 1.11 19.89 5.99
CA HIS A 228 0.59 20.68 7.11
C HIS A 228 1.56 21.81 7.55
N LEU A 229 2.73 21.92 6.94
CA LEU A 229 3.67 23.01 7.17
C LEU A 229 3.43 24.10 6.13
N TYR A 230 2.72 25.17 6.50
CA TYR A 230 2.37 26.29 5.64
C TYR A 230 3.03 27.59 6.04
N PRO A 231 3.22 28.55 5.10
CA PRO A 231 3.46 29.94 5.46
C PRO A 231 2.39 30.42 6.44
N ALA A 232 2.78 31.00 7.55
CA ALA A 232 1.84 31.38 8.63
C ALA A 232 0.73 32.32 8.15
N ALA A 233 1.02 33.14 7.14
CA ALA A 233 0.03 34.04 6.51
C ALA A 233 -1.09 33.31 5.74
N ALA A 234 -0.91 32.02 5.41
CA ALA A 234 -1.90 31.21 4.71
C ALA A 234 -2.89 30.51 5.63
N LEU A 235 -2.63 30.51 6.96
CA LEU A 235 -3.50 29.89 7.95
C LEU A 235 -4.53 30.90 8.51
N PRO A 236 -5.72 30.44 8.94
CA PRO A 236 -6.71 31.28 9.59
C PRO A 236 -6.13 31.93 10.88
N ARG A 237 -6.40 33.22 11.10
CA ARG A 237 -5.83 33.97 12.23
C ARG A 237 -6.23 33.47 13.61
N GLU A 238 -7.40 32.86 13.71
CA GLU A 238 -7.99 32.39 14.97
C GLU A 238 -7.56 30.95 15.34
N GLU A 239 -6.86 30.24 14.45
CA GLU A 239 -6.46 28.87 14.68
C GLU A 239 -5.21 28.81 15.57
N PRO A 240 -5.24 28.00 16.66
CA PRO A 240 -4.04 27.73 17.46
C PRO A 240 -2.99 27.03 16.61
N VAL A 241 -1.79 27.62 16.50
CA VAL A 241 -0.71 27.13 15.65
C VAL A 241 0.62 27.07 16.38
N LEU A 242 1.46 26.10 16.00
CA LEU A 242 2.89 26.08 16.29
C LEU A 242 3.60 26.89 15.19
N ARG A 243 4.17 28.05 15.56
CA ARG A 243 4.96 28.88 14.63
C ARG A 243 6.40 28.44 14.61
N LEU A 244 6.98 28.44 13.42
CA LEU A 244 8.32 27.93 13.12
C LEU A 244 9.01 28.91 12.15
N ALA A 245 10.13 29.51 12.55
CA ALA A 245 11.00 30.20 11.62
C ALA A 245 11.71 29.17 10.76
N PHE A 246 11.49 29.20 9.45
CA PHE A 246 11.94 28.19 8.52
C PHE A 246 12.88 28.82 7.49
N ARG A 247 14.18 28.47 7.57
CA ARG A 247 15.20 28.87 6.59
C ARG A 247 15.14 27.90 5.42
N ILE A 248 14.81 28.43 4.25
CA ILE A 248 14.72 27.67 3.01
C ILE A 248 16.12 27.33 2.50
N GLN A 249 16.38 26.04 2.25
CA GLN A 249 17.64 25.57 1.65
C GLN A 249 17.48 25.23 0.17
N HIS A 250 16.40 24.51 -0.15
CA HIS A 250 16.18 23.97 -1.50
C HIS A 250 14.69 23.83 -1.78
N GLU A 251 14.31 24.05 -3.04
CA GLU A 251 12.94 23.85 -3.54
C GLU A 251 12.98 22.90 -4.74
N GLU A 252 12.12 21.88 -4.73
CA GLU A 252 11.86 21.00 -5.85
C GLU A 252 10.49 21.33 -6.46
N TYR A 253 10.44 21.56 -7.77
CA TYR A 253 9.21 21.80 -8.51
C TYR A 253 8.77 20.51 -9.23
N LEU A 254 7.64 19.93 -8.79
CA LEU A 254 7.08 18.67 -9.32
C LEU A 254 5.81 18.89 -10.18
N GLY A 255 5.67 20.04 -10.79
CA GLY A 255 4.51 20.40 -11.61
C GLY A 255 3.35 20.92 -10.75
N ALA A 256 2.46 20.04 -10.28
CA ALA A 256 1.32 20.43 -9.44
C ALA A 256 1.72 20.81 -8.01
N GLU A 257 2.88 20.39 -7.56
CA GLU A 257 3.35 20.52 -6.17
C GLU A 257 4.78 21.06 -6.13
N ARG A 258 5.12 21.66 -4.99
CA ARG A 258 6.47 22.07 -4.63
C ARG A 258 6.84 21.45 -3.29
N ILE A 259 8.06 20.91 -3.21
CA ILE A 259 8.63 20.40 -1.96
C ILE A 259 9.73 21.35 -1.54
N ILE A 260 9.64 21.87 -0.34
CA ILE A 260 10.56 22.85 0.20
C ILE A 260 11.31 22.22 1.36
N TYR A 261 12.61 22.16 1.23
CA TYR A 261 13.53 21.65 2.24
C TYR A 261 14.20 22.80 2.97
N GLY A 262 14.35 22.70 4.27
CA GLY A 262 15.02 23.72 5.04
C GLY A 262 15.33 23.30 6.46
N VAL A 263 15.73 24.28 7.25
CA VAL A 263 16.11 24.14 8.65
C VAL A 263 15.30 25.12 9.49
N LEU A 264 14.85 24.67 10.63
CA LEU A 264 14.14 25.49 11.61
C LEU A 264 15.14 26.33 12.39
N GLU A 265 14.78 27.57 12.69
CA GLU A 265 15.60 28.52 13.45
C GLU A 265 14.92 28.95 14.73
N GLY A 266 15.71 28.98 15.79
CA GLY A 266 15.25 29.41 17.11
C GLY A 266 14.32 28.44 17.79
N GLY A 267 14.08 28.69 19.07
CA GLY A 267 13.19 27.87 19.91
C GLY A 267 13.70 26.43 20.15
N PRO A 268 12.79 25.51 20.52
CA PRO A 268 13.16 24.14 20.89
C PRO A 268 13.58 23.28 19.70
N PHE A 269 13.40 23.75 18.46
CA PHE A 269 13.68 23.01 17.22
C PHE A 269 14.82 23.60 16.39
N ASP A 270 15.62 24.49 16.98
CA ASP A 270 16.74 25.14 16.32
C ASP A 270 17.68 24.12 15.66
N GLY A 271 18.04 24.37 14.40
CA GLY A 271 18.91 23.49 13.61
C GLY A 271 18.25 22.20 13.09
N LYS A 272 16.98 21.91 13.43
CA LYS A 272 16.29 20.72 12.93
C LYS A 272 15.85 20.91 11.48
N LYS A 273 16.03 19.84 10.68
CA LYS A 273 15.54 19.82 9.29
C LYS A 273 14.03 19.64 9.26
N ALA A 274 13.38 20.33 8.34
CA ALA A 274 11.96 20.15 8.06
C ALA A 274 11.71 20.20 6.55
N VAL A 275 10.58 19.62 6.14
CA VAL A 275 10.12 19.61 4.75
C VAL A 275 8.68 20.09 4.72
N ALA A 276 8.39 21.03 3.82
CA ALA A 276 7.03 21.46 3.50
C ALA A 276 6.64 20.99 2.11
N ARG A 277 5.38 20.62 1.93
CA ARG A 277 4.78 20.27 0.64
C ARG A 277 3.58 21.17 0.40
N MET A 278 3.55 21.83 -0.73
CA MET A 278 2.46 22.76 -1.04
C MET A 278 2.11 22.75 -2.53
N SER A 279 0.90 23.21 -2.83
CA SER A 279 0.47 23.39 -4.22
C SER A 279 1.37 24.39 -4.93
N SER A 280 1.71 24.12 -6.19
CA SER A 280 2.45 25.06 -7.06
C SER A 280 1.64 26.33 -7.35
N THR A 281 0.30 26.31 -7.13
CA THR A 281 -0.57 27.47 -7.31
C THR A 281 -0.51 28.47 -6.15
N LEU A 282 0.07 28.11 -5.01
CA LEU A 282 0.28 29.05 -3.92
C LEU A 282 1.29 30.12 -4.35
N ALA A 283 0.86 31.38 -4.32
CA ALA A 283 1.61 32.53 -4.85
C ALA A 283 2.86 32.92 -4.04
N ALA A 284 3.26 32.14 -3.04
CA ALA A 284 4.47 32.38 -2.25
C ALA A 284 5.71 31.98 -3.04
N ARG A 285 6.72 32.87 -3.07
CA ARG A 285 8.06 32.59 -3.59
C ARG A 285 9.06 32.60 -2.45
N PHE A 286 9.94 31.64 -2.42
CA PHE A 286 10.97 31.50 -1.39
C PHE A 286 12.34 31.58 -2.03
N ALA A 287 13.14 32.58 -1.62
CA ALA A 287 14.53 32.64 -2.04
C ALA A 287 15.38 31.66 -1.23
N PRO A 288 16.39 31.02 -1.80
CA PRO A 288 17.36 30.26 -1.03
C PRO A 288 17.96 31.10 0.10
N ASP A 289 18.24 30.47 1.23
CA ASP A 289 18.77 31.07 2.47
C ASP A 289 17.88 32.13 3.14
N SER A 290 16.66 32.37 2.62
CA SER A 290 15.70 33.26 3.28
C SER A 290 14.94 32.55 4.41
N VAL A 291 14.65 33.31 5.48
CA VAL A 291 13.87 32.82 6.63
C VAL A 291 12.44 33.32 6.51
N HIS A 292 11.51 32.42 6.66
CA HIS A 292 10.08 32.71 6.58
C HIS A 292 9.33 32.17 7.80
N ASP A 293 8.26 32.85 8.18
CA ASP A 293 7.37 32.38 9.25
C ASP A 293 6.41 31.33 8.68
N PHE A 294 6.61 30.09 9.12
CA PHE A 294 5.76 28.95 8.82
C PHE A 294 4.99 28.53 10.07
N ALA A 295 3.93 27.79 9.89
CA ALA A 295 3.13 27.29 11.00
C ALA A 295 2.48 25.95 10.69
N VAL A 296 2.23 25.19 11.75
CA VAL A 296 1.44 23.96 11.74
C VAL A 296 0.26 24.15 12.68
N ALA A 297 -0.96 23.84 12.22
CA ALA A 297 -2.13 23.88 13.10
C ALA A 297 -2.00 22.84 14.21
N ASN A 298 -2.37 23.19 15.44
CA ASN A 298 -2.21 22.30 16.58
C ASN A 298 -2.98 20.97 16.44
N ARG A 299 -4.07 20.96 15.68
CA ARG A 299 -4.84 19.74 15.36
C ARG A 299 -4.05 18.74 14.51
N ASP A 300 -3.11 19.22 13.71
CA ASP A 300 -2.30 18.42 12.78
C ASP A 300 -1.03 17.88 13.43
N LEU A 301 -0.72 18.34 14.66
CA LEU A 301 0.40 17.84 15.43
C LEU A 301 0.10 16.46 16.02
N LYS A 302 1.06 15.56 15.85
CA LYS A 302 1.06 14.22 16.43
C LYS A 302 2.21 14.11 17.42
N PHE A 303 1.99 13.43 18.53
CA PHE A 303 3.01 13.31 19.57
C PHE A 303 3.36 11.86 19.81
N PHE A 304 4.66 11.58 19.91
CA PHE A 304 5.19 10.25 20.18
C PHE A 304 6.10 10.27 21.40
N ASP A 305 6.08 9.16 22.12
CA ASP A 305 7.01 8.93 23.22
C ASP A 305 8.45 8.88 22.67
N ARG A 306 9.38 9.56 23.35
CA ARG A 306 10.74 9.69 22.83
C ARG A 306 11.51 8.38 22.82
N GLU A 307 11.29 7.51 23.83
CA GLU A 307 12.04 6.26 23.98
C GLU A 307 11.42 5.14 23.14
N LYS A 308 10.09 5.02 23.18
CA LYS A 308 9.34 3.93 22.54
C LYS A 308 8.95 4.24 21.11
N GLY A 309 8.94 5.51 20.72
CA GLY A 309 8.41 5.96 19.43
C GLY A 309 6.91 5.74 19.25
N THR A 310 6.17 5.30 20.26
CA THR A 310 4.74 5.05 20.21
C THR A 310 3.93 6.30 20.42
N ARG A 311 2.72 6.35 19.86
CA ARG A 311 1.79 7.47 20.04
C ARG A 311 1.54 7.78 21.51
N THR A 312 1.53 9.06 21.88
CA THR A 312 1.27 9.53 23.25
C THR A 312 0.27 10.67 23.28
N THR A 313 -0.46 10.79 24.38
CA THR A 313 -1.33 11.95 24.67
C THR A 313 -0.59 13.13 25.29
N ARG A 314 0.67 12.95 25.69
CA ARG A 314 1.53 13.99 26.25
C ARG A 314 1.85 15.03 25.18
N ARG A 315 1.45 16.30 25.37
CA ARG A 315 1.53 17.39 24.38
C ARG A 315 2.49 18.52 24.79
N THR A 316 3.34 18.32 25.79
CA THR A 316 4.25 19.37 26.25
C THR A 316 5.51 19.39 25.38
N LEU A 317 5.71 20.50 24.67
CA LEU A 317 6.88 20.77 23.83
C LEU A 317 8.07 21.38 24.58
N ALA A 318 7.92 21.60 25.89
CA ALA A 318 8.95 22.18 26.77
C ALA A 318 9.85 21.09 27.37
#